data_ab7b6fa426cfb9b412d09c5dd2d3f006
#
_entry.id   ab7b6fa426cfb9b412d09c5dd2d3f006
#
_cell.length_a   1.000
_cell.length_b   1.000
_cell.length_c   1.000
_cell.angle_alpha   90.00
_cell.angle_beta   90.00
_cell.angle_gamma   90.00
#
_symmetry.space_group_name_H-M   'P 1'
#
loop_
_entity.id
_entity.type
_entity.pdbx_description
1 polymer ?
#
loop_
_entity_poly.entity_id
_entity_poly.type
_entity_poly.pdbx_seq_one_letter_code
_entity_poly.pdbx_strand_id
1 'polypeptide(L)'
;MHSQPPWARARTPDHANPLITKGPTMDPRTVILYRSKHHGNTKKLVDALVAAHPEIDTIDVATLGKEEYPDLSPYHIIIVGSGIYYTKFDKDVLRVCDHCLRDGDNVIGLMTYGGAAKFNGGDLDGVCRMKMATLMCTYGCPGFDTFGPYKFVGGMNKGRPNQEDIDGAVEFYDKFLADYGEILVEERLKRDKRDAFNAAHPAGGLFTNLKRSAKKIAKRVKGDNGKATDEKTAAPAATDTPSATDEPSTSENQ
;
A
#
# COMPACT_ATOMS: atom_id res chain seq x y z
N MET A 1 -5.05 -31.47 6.51
CA MET A 1 -3.72 -30.98 6.14
C MET A 1 -3.90 -29.77 5.26
N HIS A 2 -3.81 -28.55 5.82
CA HIS A 2 -3.94 -27.29 5.09
C HIS A 2 -2.53 -26.86 4.71
N SER A 3 -2.22 -26.94 3.43
CA SER A 3 -0.94 -26.44 2.89
C SER A 3 -0.98 -24.91 2.88
N GLN A 4 -0.05 -24.29 3.58
CA GLN A 4 0.15 -22.85 3.57
C GLN A 4 0.54 -22.37 2.16
N PRO A 5 0.05 -21.20 1.73
CA PRO A 5 0.39 -20.64 0.43
C PRO A 5 1.87 -20.25 0.35
N PRO A 6 2.47 -20.28 -0.86
CA PRO A 6 3.94 -20.15 -1.05
C PRO A 6 4.55 -18.79 -0.62
N TRP A 7 3.74 -17.77 -0.34
CA TRP A 7 4.21 -16.47 0.15
C TRP A 7 4.31 -16.38 1.69
N ALA A 8 3.77 -17.37 2.41
CA ALA A 8 3.83 -17.44 3.89
C ALA A 8 5.19 -17.93 4.42
N ARG A 9 6.21 -18.06 3.57
CA ARG A 9 7.59 -18.26 4.02
C ARG A 9 8.18 -16.94 4.47
N ALA A 10 7.88 -16.55 5.70
CA ALA A 10 8.59 -15.50 6.39
C ALA A 10 10.08 -15.84 6.42
N ARG A 11 10.92 -14.90 6.00
CA ARG A 11 12.35 -14.95 6.34
C ARG A 11 12.45 -14.87 7.86
N THR A 12 12.91 -15.92 8.48
CA THR A 12 13.29 -15.88 9.89
C THR A 12 14.37 -14.82 10.06
N PRO A 13 14.19 -13.84 10.96
CA PRO A 13 15.30 -12.97 11.34
C PRO A 13 16.23 -13.77 12.27
N ASP A 14 17.29 -14.32 11.69
CA ASP A 14 18.42 -14.81 12.46
C ASP A 14 19.31 -13.59 12.82
N HIS A 15 19.66 -13.53 14.09
CA HIS A 15 20.51 -12.56 14.79
C HIS A 15 19.79 -11.50 15.62
N ALA A 16 19.43 -11.91 16.85
CA ALA A 16 19.26 -10.99 17.96
C ALA A 16 20.59 -10.27 18.24
N ASN A 17 20.65 -8.99 17.90
CA ASN A 17 21.76 -8.11 18.32
C ASN A 17 21.45 -7.59 19.74
N PRO A 18 22.21 -7.97 20.79
CA PRO A 18 21.85 -7.72 22.19
C PRO A 18 22.15 -6.28 22.68
N LEU A 19 22.41 -5.32 21.80
CA LEU A 19 22.86 -3.97 22.20
C LEU A 19 21.90 -2.84 21.84
N ILE A 20 20.64 -3.14 21.47
CA ILE A 20 19.64 -2.07 21.33
C ILE A 20 18.95 -1.93 22.68
N THR A 21 19.36 -0.94 23.46
CA THR A 21 18.59 -0.46 24.63
C THR A 21 17.23 -0.02 24.13
N LYS A 22 16.17 -0.78 24.45
CA LYS A 22 14.79 -0.45 24.13
C LYS A 22 14.46 0.92 24.76
N GLY A 23 14.29 1.92 23.91
CA GLY A 23 13.58 3.14 24.29
C GLY A 23 12.13 2.80 24.64
N PRO A 24 11.32 3.73 25.19
CA PRO A 24 9.93 3.46 25.49
C PRO A 24 9.25 2.96 24.24
N THR A 25 8.82 1.68 24.25
CA THR A 25 8.06 1.06 23.16
C THR A 25 6.72 1.76 23.10
N MET A 26 6.51 2.58 22.09
CA MET A 26 5.18 3.09 21.78
C MET A 26 4.45 1.99 21.04
N ASP A 27 3.30 1.57 21.56
CA ASP A 27 2.44 0.63 20.88
C ASP A 27 1.95 1.21 19.55
N PRO A 28 1.87 0.42 18.49
CA PRO A 28 1.43 0.91 17.20
C PRO A 28 -0.05 1.32 17.25
N ARG A 29 -0.37 2.54 16.85
CA ARG A 29 -1.75 2.97 16.69
C ARG A 29 -2.40 2.27 15.52
N THR A 30 -3.54 1.65 15.76
CA THR A 30 -4.28 0.89 14.75
C THR A 30 -5.70 1.44 14.56
N VAL A 31 -6.17 1.44 13.33
CA VAL A 31 -7.57 1.71 13.00
C VAL A 31 -8.16 0.57 12.17
N ILE A 32 -9.42 0.25 12.43
CA ILE A 32 -10.21 -0.66 11.59
C ILE A 32 -11.21 0.15 10.77
N LEU A 33 -10.96 0.23 9.47
CA LEU A 33 -11.90 0.77 8.50
C LEU A 33 -12.75 -0.37 7.96
N TYR A 34 -14.05 -0.42 8.24
CA TYR A 34 -14.84 -1.59 7.88
C TYR A 34 -16.24 -1.27 7.37
N ARG A 35 -16.83 -2.24 6.68
CA ARG A 35 -18.26 -2.28 6.37
C ARG A 35 -18.80 -3.70 6.49
N SER A 36 -19.91 -3.84 7.21
CA SER A 36 -20.60 -5.11 7.39
C SER A 36 -22.05 -5.01 6.91
N LYS A 37 -22.36 -5.57 5.73
CA LYS A 37 -23.69 -5.45 5.10
C LYS A 37 -24.63 -6.59 5.46
N HIS A 38 -24.12 -7.81 5.51
CA HIS A 38 -24.94 -9.01 5.65
C HIS A 38 -24.66 -9.72 6.95
N HIS A 39 -25.69 -9.92 7.75
CA HIS A 39 -25.68 -10.69 9.00
C HIS A 39 -24.66 -10.25 10.06
N GLY A 40 -24.03 -9.08 9.90
CA GLY A 40 -23.02 -8.61 10.84
C GLY A 40 -21.73 -9.45 10.87
N ASN A 41 -21.46 -10.27 9.86
CA ASN A 41 -20.34 -11.20 9.89
C ASN A 41 -19.00 -10.50 10.15
N THR A 42 -18.65 -9.51 9.33
CA THR A 42 -17.41 -8.74 9.50
C THR A 42 -17.41 -7.97 10.83
N LYS A 43 -18.57 -7.44 11.24
CA LYS A 43 -18.69 -6.71 12.50
C LYS A 43 -18.35 -7.59 13.70
N LYS A 44 -18.71 -8.89 13.72
CA LYS A 44 -18.32 -9.80 14.80
C LYS A 44 -16.80 -9.90 14.99
N LEU A 45 -16.05 -9.93 13.89
CA LEU A 45 -14.60 -9.97 13.94
C LEU A 45 -14.03 -8.63 14.45
N VAL A 46 -14.60 -7.52 13.98
CA VAL A 46 -14.21 -6.16 14.45
C VAL A 46 -14.49 -6.00 15.93
N ASP A 47 -15.69 -6.37 16.40
CA ASP A 47 -16.06 -6.27 17.79
C ASP A 47 -15.13 -7.11 18.70
N ALA A 48 -14.72 -8.28 18.23
CA ALA A 48 -13.81 -9.16 18.98
C ALA A 48 -12.39 -8.56 19.06
N LEU A 49 -11.89 -8.01 17.96
CA LEU A 49 -10.59 -7.32 17.93
C LEU A 49 -10.59 -6.13 18.89
N VAL A 50 -11.66 -5.31 18.89
CA VAL A 50 -11.79 -4.17 19.82
C VAL A 50 -11.95 -4.63 21.26
N ALA A 51 -12.62 -5.74 21.51
CA ALA A 51 -12.76 -6.30 22.86
C ALA A 51 -11.40 -6.78 23.42
N ALA A 52 -10.56 -7.37 22.57
CA ALA A 52 -9.20 -7.81 22.94
C ALA A 52 -8.20 -6.64 23.01
N HIS A 53 -8.38 -5.63 22.15
CA HIS A 53 -7.51 -4.47 21.96
C HIS A 53 -8.32 -3.17 22.01
N PRO A 54 -8.69 -2.66 23.19
CA PRO A 54 -9.55 -1.46 23.35
C PRO A 54 -8.93 -0.17 22.79
N GLU A 55 -7.62 -0.16 22.52
CA GLU A 55 -6.88 0.95 21.93
C GLU A 55 -7.09 1.09 20.40
N ILE A 56 -7.74 0.10 19.75
CA ILE A 56 -8.02 0.14 18.33
C ILE A 56 -9.18 1.10 18.04
N ASP A 57 -8.92 2.11 17.21
CA ASP A 57 -9.97 2.97 16.67
C ASP A 57 -10.77 2.26 15.57
N THR A 58 -12.07 2.55 15.46
CA THR A 58 -12.92 1.97 14.42
C THR A 58 -13.65 3.02 13.63
N ILE A 59 -13.78 2.79 12.31
CA ILE A 59 -14.53 3.62 11.40
C ILE A 59 -15.46 2.71 10.58
N ASP A 60 -16.76 2.79 10.84
CA ASP A 60 -17.76 2.13 10.00
C ASP A 60 -18.04 2.99 8.77
N VAL A 61 -17.61 2.52 7.61
CA VAL A 61 -17.81 3.21 6.33
C VAL A 61 -19.29 3.44 6.01
N ALA A 62 -20.20 2.67 6.61
CA ALA A 62 -21.63 2.87 6.43
C ALA A 62 -22.13 4.19 7.04
N THR A 63 -21.41 4.75 8.00
CA THR A 63 -21.77 6.02 8.65
C THR A 63 -21.22 7.26 7.94
N LEU A 64 -20.27 7.06 7.01
CA LEU A 64 -19.65 8.15 6.28
C LEU A 64 -20.54 8.64 5.14
N GLY A 65 -20.55 9.94 4.91
CA GLY A 65 -21.10 10.55 3.72
C GLY A 65 -20.32 10.14 2.46
N LYS A 66 -20.91 10.36 1.27
CA LYS A 66 -20.28 9.97 -0.01
C LYS A 66 -18.92 10.63 -0.25
N GLU A 67 -18.78 11.86 0.19
CA GLU A 67 -17.56 12.69 0.05
C GLU A 67 -16.83 12.88 1.39
N GLU A 68 -17.18 12.06 2.38
CA GLU A 68 -16.52 12.09 3.69
C GLU A 68 -15.40 11.05 3.72
N TYR A 69 -14.20 11.52 4.07
CA TYR A 69 -12.98 10.72 4.07
C TYR A 69 -12.20 10.94 5.36
N PRO A 70 -11.98 9.87 6.14
CA PRO A 70 -11.26 9.98 7.39
C PRO A 70 -9.76 10.23 7.16
N ASP A 71 -9.13 10.95 8.10
CA ASP A 71 -7.68 11.05 8.12
C ASP A 71 -7.07 9.78 8.74
N LEU A 72 -6.42 8.99 7.92
CA LEU A 72 -5.72 7.77 8.34
C LEU A 72 -4.24 8.04 8.70
N SER A 73 -3.78 9.27 8.53
CA SER A 73 -2.38 9.62 8.77
C SER A 73 -1.85 9.39 10.19
N PRO A 74 -2.65 9.37 11.28
CA PRO A 74 -2.14 9.10 12.61
C PRO A 74 -1.83 7.63 12.90
N TYR A 75 -2.27 6.71 12.02
CA TYR A 75 -2.20 5.28 12.29
C TYR A 75 -0.98 4.62 11.67
N HIS A 76 -0.41 3.63 12.37
CA HIS A 76 0.71 2.81 11.92
C HIS A 76 0.21 1.59 11.14
N ILE A 77 -0.98 1.10 11.52
CA ILE A 77 -1.63 -0.08 10.97
C ILE A 77 -3.07 0.28 10.59
N ILE A 78 -3.48 -0.05 9.37
CA ILE A 78 -4.83 0.14 8.87
C ILE A 78 -5.42 -1.22 8.55
N ILE A 79 -6.40 -1.67 9.35
CA ILE A 79 -7.13 -2.90 9.08
C ILE A 79 -8.33 -2.54 8.20
N VAL A 80 -8.44 -3.20 7.05
CA VAL A 80 -9.56 -3.01 6.12
C VAL A 80 -10.50 -4.20 6.18
N GLY A 81 -11.66 -4.00 6.82
CA GLY A 81 -12.66 -5.03 7.09
C GLY A 81 -13.83 -5.02 6.10
N SER A 82 -14.12 -6.17 5.47
CA SER A 82 -15.26 -6.30 4.55
C SER A 82 -15.82 -7.71 4.46
N GLY A 83 -17.11 -7.82 4.17
CA GLY A 83 -17.64 -9.00 3.52
C GLY A 83 -17.16 -9.07 2.07
N ILE A 84 -17.02 -10.28 1.53
CA ILE A 84 -16.66 -10.51 0.13
C ILE A 84 -17.92 -10.68 -0.71
N TYR A 85 -18.08 -9.81 -1.69
CA TYR A 85 -19.22 -9.77 -2.61
C TYR A 85 -18.73 -9.98 -4.04
N TYR A 86 -19.10 -11.09 -4.69
CA TYR A 86 -18.62 -11.44 -6.03
C TYR A 86 -17.07 -11.40 -6.12
N THR A 87 -16.40 -12.02 -5.16
CA THR A 87 -14.92 -12.09 -5.02
C THR A 87 -14.24 -10.77 -4.68
N LYS A 88 -14.98 -9.70 -4.40
CA LYS A 88 -14.46 -8.35 -4.15
C LYS A 88 -14.81 -7.86 -2.75
N PHE A 89 -13.97 -7.01 -2.22
CA PHE A 89 -14.29 -6.18 -1.06
C PHE A 89 -15.47 -5.24 -1.37
N ASP A 90 -16.12 -4.75 -0.33
CA ASP A 90 -17.18 -3.77 -0.50
C ASP A 90 -16.65 -2.52 -1.24
N LYS A 91 -17.40 -2.06 -2.23
CA LYS A 91 -17.01 -0.92 -3.08
C LYS A 91 -16.82 0.38 -2.32
N ASP A 92 -17.59 0.59 -1.23
CA ASP A 92 -17.50 1.82 -0.48
C ASP A 92 -16.25 1.80 0.43
N VAL A 93 -15.88 0.62 0.94
CA VAL A 93 -14.61 0.44 1.65
C VAL A 93 -13.44 0.69 0.71
N LEU A 94 -13.45 0.10 -0.49
CA LEU A 94 -12.40 0.33 -1.49
C LEU A 94 -12.32 1.80 -1.94
N ARG A 95 -13.47 2.49 -2.07
CA ARG A 95 -13.51 3.92 -2.38
C ARG A 95 -12.80 4.75 -1.30
N VAL A 96 -13.06 4.46 -0.02
CA VAL A 96 -12.39 5.16 1.07
C VAL A 96 -10.90 4.83 1.10
N CYS A 97 -10.52 3.56 0.90
CA CYS A 97 -9.12 3.16 0.79
C CYS A 97 -8.42 3.88 -0.37
N ASP A 98 -9.06 3.94 -1.55
CA ASP A 98 -8.49 4.64 -2.71
C ASP A 98 -8.28 6.14 -2.45
N HIS A 99 -9.12 6.76 -1.65
CA HIS A 99 -8.98 8.17 -1.30
C HIS A 99 -7.96 8.43 -0.18
N CYS A 100 -7.98 7.60 0.86
CA CYS A 100 -7.28 7.88 2.12
C CYS A 100 -5.89 7.23 2.24
N LEU A 101 -5.66 6.08 1.58
CA LEU A 101 -4.35 5.40 1.66
C LEU A 101 -3.26 6.21 0.97
N ARG A 102 -2.06 6.17 1.54
CA ARG A 102 -0.89 6.93 1.11
C ARG A 102 0.34 6.02 0.99
N ASP A 103 1.36 6.53 0.34
CA ASP A 103 2.67 5.89 0.25
C ASP A 103 3.19 5.47 1.63
N GLY A 104 3.57 4.21 1.73
CA GLY A 104 4.13 3.60 2.93
C GLY A 104 3.11 3.30 4.04
N ASP A 105 1.79 3.34 3.79
CA ASP A 105 0.80 2.84 4.73
C ASP A 105 0.82 1.31 4.78
N ASN A 106 0.65 0.75 5.99
CA ASN A 106 0.62 -0.68 6.22
C ASN A 106 -0.82 -1.15 6.41
N VAL A 107 -1.26 -2.04 5.54
CA VAL A 107 -2.65 -2.49 5.46
C VAL A 107 -2.76 -3.97 5.81
N ILE A 108 -3.76 -4.32 6.59
CA ILE A 108 -4.20 -5.70 6.87
C ILE A 108 -5.61 -5.87 6.30
N GLY A 109 -5.84 -6.93 5.54
CA GLY A 109 -7.18 -7.30 5.10
C GLY A 109 -7.90 -8.19 6.12
N LEU A 110 -9.14 -7.83 6.48
CA LEU A 110 -10.02 -8.63 7.35
C LEU A 110 -11.29 -8.96 6.58
N MET A 111 -11.52 -10.23 6.24
CA MET A 111 -12.64 -10.57 5.35
C MET A 111 -13.50 -11.71 5.85
N THR A 112 -14.80 -11.63 5.54
CA THR A 112 -15.76 -12.73 5.70
C THR A 112 -16.37 -13.09 4.35
N TYR A 113 -16.49 -14.37 4.04
CA TYR A 113 -16.97 -14.83 2.74
C TYR A 113 -17.98 -15.98 2.84
N GLY A 114 -18.93 -16.04 1.90
CA GLY A 114 -19.90 -17.15 1.80
C GLY A 114 -19.32 -18.37 1.10
N GLY A 115 -18.62 -18.18 0.01
CA GLY A 115 -18.08 -19.24 -0.86
C GLY A 115 -16.58 -19.50 -0.70
N ALA A 116 -15.94 -19.94 -1.77
CA ALA A 116 -14.51 -20.26 -1.76
C ALA A 116 -13.62 -19.02 -1.59
N ALA A 117 -12.66 -19.11 -0.68
CA ALA A 117 -11.74 -18.01 -0.34
C ALA A 117 -10.65 -17.73 -1.39
N LYS A 118 -10.43 -18.64 -2.33
CA LYS A 118 -9.20 -18.72 -3.16
C LYS A 118 -8.86 -17.47 -3.98
N PHE A 119 -9.84 -16.60 -4.26
CA PHE A 119 -9.67 -15.42 -5.11
C PHE A 119 -10.06 -14.11 -4.42
N ASN A 120 -10.23 -14.15 -3.11
CA ASN A 120 -10.70 -12.99 -2.36
C ASN A 120 -9.52 -12.05 -2.03
N GLY A 121 -9.79 -10.74 -2.04
CA GLY A 121 -8.84 -9.73 -1.57
C GLY A 121 -7.88 -9.16 -2.62
N GLY A 122 -7.90 -9.64 -3.87
CA GLY A 122 -7.03 -9.14 -4.93
C GLY A 122 -7.30 -7.68 -5.33
N ASP A 123 -8.52 -7.21 -5.15
CA ASP A 123 -8.91 -5.83 -5.40
C ASP A 123 -8.37 -4.88 -4.31
N LEU A 124 -8.32 -5.30 -3.04
CA LEU A 124 -7.68 -4.52 -1.98
C LEU A 124 -6.17 -4.40 -2.24
N ASP A 125 -5.51 -5.49 -2.64
CA ASP A 125 -4.09 -5.46 -3.04
C ASP A 125 -3.86 -4.50 -4.21
N GLY A 126 -4.75 -4.49 -5.20
CA GLY A 126 -4.71 -3.55 -6.32
C GLY A 126 -4.78 -2.09 -5.87
N VAL A 127 -5.68 -1.75 -4.96
CA VAL A 127 -5.79 -0.39 -4.40
C VAL A 127 -4.53 -0.05 -3.61
N CYS A 128 -4.03 -0.94 -2.75
CA CYS A 128 -2.80 -0.71 -2.00
C CYS A 128 -1.63 -0.39 -2.93
N ARG A 129 -1.41 -1.19 -3.98
CA ARG A 129 -0.34 -0.96 -4.97
C ARG A 129 -0.47 0.39 -5.68
N MET A 130 -1.67 0.77 -6.10
CA MET A 130 -1.89 2.09 -6.74
C MET A 130 -1.55 3.25 -5.81
N LYS A 131 -1.72 3.08 -4.50
CA LYS A 131 -1.42 4.09 -3.47
C LYS A 131 -0.01 3.98 -2.91
N MET A 132 0.80 3.03 -3.40
CA MET A 132 2.13 2.70 -2.83
C MET A 132 2.05 2.30 -1.34
N ALA A 133 0.88 1.83 -0.90
CA ALA A 133 0.67 1.21 0.39
C ALA A 133 1.00 -0.30 0.30
N THR A 134 1.26 -0.92 1.43
CA THR A 134 1.61 -2.34 1.50
C THR A 134 0.48 -3.14 2.13
N LEU A 135 -0.11 -4.08 1.37
CA LEU A 135 -0.96 -5.11 1.96
C LEU A 135 -0.05 -6.16 2.62
N MET A 136 0.08 -6.09 3.95
CA MET A 136 0.99 -6.94 4.72
C MET A 136 0.52 -8.38 4.78
N CYS A 137 -0.74 -8.59 5.12
CA CYS A 137 -1.37 -9.89 5.26
C CYS A 137 -2.89 -9.78 5.26
N THR A 138 -3.56 -10.94 5.24
CA THR A 138 -5.03 -11.00 5.29
C THR A 138 -5.49 -12.12 6.20
N TYR A 139 -6.52 -11.85 7.00
CA TYR A 139 -7.30 -12.86 7.68
C TYR A 139 -8.66 -12.99 7.01
N GLY A 140 -9.14 -14.22 6.87
CA GLY A 140 -10.47 -14.47 6.28
C GLY A 140 -11.10 -15.73 6.81
N CYS A 141 -12.39 -15.65 7.12
CA CYS A 141 -13.18 -16.79 7.59
C CYS A 141 -14.53 -16.90 6.88
N PRO A 142 -15.18 -18.07 6.93
CA PRO A 142 -16.53 -18.20 6.45
C PRO A 142 -17.49 -17.28 7.20
N GLY A 143 -18.46 -16.71 6.49
CA GLY A 143 -19.55 -15.94 7.04
C GLY A 143 -20.90 -16.54 6.64
N PHE A 144 -21.93 -16.35 7.45
CA PHE A 144 -23.29 -16.75 7.09
C PHE A 144 -23.74 -16.00 5.84
N ASP A 145 -24.13 -16.73 4.81
CA ASP A 145 -24.52 -16.18 3.52
C ASP A 145 -25.90 -16.69 3.08
N THR A 146 -26.76 -15.75 2.73
CA THR A 146 -28.10 -16.00 2.19
C THR A 146 -28.28 -15.46 0.78
N PHE A 147 -27.17 -15.22 0.06
CA PHE A 147 -27.23 -14.68 -1.29
C PHE A 147 -27.64 -15.71 -2.33
N GLY A 148 -28.44 -15.26 -3.32
CA GLY A 148 -28.85 -16.09 -4.45
C GLY A 148 -29.69 -17.31 -4.05
N PRO A 149 -29.42 -18.52 -4.59
CA PRO A 149 -30.18 -19.72 -4.32
C PRO A 149 -30.07 -20.19 -2.87
N TYR A 150 -29.04 -19.82 -2.14
CA TYR A 150 -28.86 -20.18 -0.74
C TYR A 150 -29.97 -19.64 0.17
N LYS A 151 -30.60 -18.54 -0.21
CA LYS A 151 -31.77 -17.99 0.49
C LYS A 151 -32.88 -19.00 0.65
N PHE A 152 -33.12 -19.84 -0.37
CA PHE A 152 -34.23 -20.82 -0.39
C PHE A 152 -33.94 -22.08 0.44
N VAL A 153 -32.66 -22.36 0.70
CA VAL A 153 -32.22 -23.51 1.51
C VAL A 153 -31.81 -23.12 2.92
N GLY A 154 -32.13 -21.88 3.31
CA GLY A 154 -31.87 -21.39 4.67
C GLY A 154 -30.44 -20.87 4.88
N GLY A 155 -29.67 -20.60 3.81
CA GLY A 155 -28.34 -20.01 3.84
C GLY A 155 -27.22 -21.04 3.90
N MET A 156 -26.01 -20.56 3.59
CA MET A 156 -24.76 -21.29 3.66
C MET A 156 -23.97 -20.82 4.89
N ASN A 157 -23.15 -21.69 5.48
CA ASN A 157 -22.30 -21.40 6.64
C ASN A 157 -23.10 -20.88 7.87
N LYS A 158 -24.25 -21.49 8.16
CA LYS A 158 -25.03 -21.15 9.36
C LYS A 158 -24.15 -21.20 10.62
N GLY A 159 -24.28 -20.18 11.45
CA GLY A 159 -23.50 -20.07 12.68
C GLY A 159 -22.06 -19.55 12.50
N ARG A 160 -21.67 -19.21 11.27
CA ARG A 160 -20.35 -18.59 11.03
C ARG A 160 -20.47 -17.07 10.87
N PRO A 161 -19.46 -16.28 11.26
CA PRO A 161 -18.29 -16.70 12.04
C PRO A 161 -18.69 -17.28 13.39
N ASN A 162 -18.08 -18.41 13.77
CA ASN A 162 -18.21 -19.01 15.09
C ASN A 162 -17.07 -18.55 16.01
N GLN A 163 -17.01 -19.08 17.24
CA GLN A 163 -15.99 -18.67 18.22
C GLN A 163 -14.57 -18.95 17.72
N GLU A 164 -14.34 -20.08 17.07
CA GLU A 164 -13.03 -20.42 16.49
C GLU A 164 -12.55 -19.40 15.44
N ASP A 165 -13.48 -18.91 14.58
CA ASP A 165 -13.17 -17.87 13.60
C ASP A 165 -12.82 -16.54 14.28
N ILE A 166 -13.54 -16.23 15.35
CA ILE A 166 -13.38 -15.00 16.13
C ILE A 166 -12.04 -15.03 16.86
N ASP A 167 -11.76 -16.11 17.58
CA ASP A 167 -10.50 -16.31 18.31
C ASP A 167 -9.31 -16.31 17.34
N GLY A 168 -9.46 -16.94 16.18
CA GLY A 168 -8.47 -16.95 15.13
C GLY A 168 -8.16 -15.56 14.56
N ALA A 169 -9.14 -14.64 14.51
CA ALA A 169 -8.91 -13.26 14.09
C ALA A 169 -8.07 -12.48 15.13
N VAL A 170 -8.35 -12.70 16.42
CA VAL A 170 -7.59 -12.09 17.53
C VAL A 170 -6.15 -12.63 17.54
N GLU A 171 -5.99 -13.96 17.51
CA GLU A 171 -4.67 -14.61 17.48
C GLU A 171 -3.83 -14.15 16.27
N PHE A 172 -4.47 -14.01 15.10
CA PHE A 172 -3.82 -13.50 13.91
C PHE A 172 -3.26 -12.08 14.11
N TYR A 173 -4.05 -11.21 14.74
CA TYR A 173 -3.63 -9.84 14.99
C TYR A 173 -2.55 -9.76 16.08
N ASP A 174 -2.69 -10.52 17.18
CA ASP A 174 -1.67 -10.64 18.23
C ASP A 174 -0.32 -11.06 17.66
N LYS A 175 -0.35 -12.09 16.81
CA LYS A 175 0.86 -12.56 16.13
C LYS A 175 1.45 -11.50 15.20
N PHE A 176 0.60 -10.78 14.47
CA PHE A 176 1.06 -9.67 13.62
C PHE A 176 1.75 -8.57 14.44
N LEU A 177 1.17 -8.19 15.57
CA LEU A 177 1.78 -7.19 16.47
C LEU A 177 3.11 -7.67 17.04
N ALA A 178 3.20 -8.93 17.44
CA ALA A 178 4.44 -9.51 17.96
C ALA A 178 5.55 -9.54 16.89
N ASP A 179 5.21 -9.85 15.64
CA ASP A 179 6.17 -9.98 14.55
C ASP A 179 6.59 -8.62 13.96
N TYR A 180 5.68 -7.63 13.92
CA TYR A 180 5.89 -6.40 13.14
C TYR A 180 5.67 -5.10 13.91
N GLY A 181 5.01 -5.10 15.07
CA GLY A 181 4.56 -3.90 15.75
C GLY A 181 5.68 -2.88 15.99
N GLU A 182 6.80 -3.30 16.58
CA GLU A 182 7.96 -2.41 16.84
C GLU A 182 8.56 -1.84 15.55
N ILE A 183 8.68 -2.69 14.51
CA ILE A 183 9.27 -2.29 13.22
C ILE A 183 8.42 -1.21 12.56
N LEU A 184 7.10 -1.36 12.58
CA LEU A 184 6.17 -0.41 11.97
C LEU A 184 6.20 0.96 12.66
N VAL A 185 6.32 0.99 13.97
CA VAL A 185 6.50 2.24 14.73
C VAL A 185 7.82 2.94 14.36
N GLU A 186 8.92 2.18 14.29
CA GLU A 186 10.22 2.75 13.88
C GLU A 186 10.21 3.30 12.45
N GLU A 187 9.66 2.55 11.51
CA GLU A 187 9.56 2.97 10.11
C GLU A 187 8.70 4.22 9.98
N ARG A 188 7.60 4.29 10.72
CA ARG A 188 6.77 5.49 10.76
C ARG A 188 7.51 6.69 11.31
N LEU A 189 8.24 6.55 12.41
CA LEU A 189 9.06 7.64 12.97
C LEU A 189 10.15 8.11 11.99
N LYS A 190 10.76 7.19 11.23
CA LYS A 190 11.73 7.53 10.19
C LYS A 190 11.07 8.29 9.04
N ARG A 191 9.87 7.87 8.62
CA ARG A 191 9.07 8.53 7.59
C ARG A 191 8.68 9.94 8.02
N ASP A 192 8.11 10.11 9.20
CA ASP A 192 7.67 11.40 9.73
C ASP A 192 8.83 12.40 9.86
N LYS A 193 10.00 11.94 10.32
CA LYS A 193 11.23 12.76 10.35
C LYS A 193 11.68 13.18 8.95
N ARG A 194 11.64 12.28 7.98
CA ARG A 194 11.98 12.58 6.59
C ARG A 194 11.02 13.60 5.99
N ASP A 195 9.72 13.43 6.24
CA ASP A 195 8.68 14.29 5.70
C ASP A 195 8.74 15.69 6.33
N ALA A 196 8.98 15.77 7.65
CA ALA A 196 9.24 17.03 8.35
C ALA A 196 10.50 17.73 7.81
N PHE A 197 11.56 16.97 7.56
CA PHE A 197 12.78 17.51 6.95
C PHE A 197 12.52 18.04 5.54
N ASN A 198 11.81 17.31 4.71
CA ASN A 198 11.46 17.71 3.34
C ASN A 198 10.54 18.95 3.33
N ALA A 199 9.60 19.02 4.25
CA ALA A 199 8.71 20.19 4.42
C ALA A 199 9.50 21.45 4.84
N ALA A 200 10.48 21.29 5.73
CA ALA A 200 11.37 22.37 6.16
C ALA A 200 12.39 22.79 5.07
N HIS A 201 12.70 21.87 4.13
CA HIS A 201 13.67 22.09 3.06
C HIS A 201 13.06 21.81 1.68
N PRO A 202 12.07 22.58 1.25
CA PRO A 202 11.41 22.34 -0.04
C PRO A 202 12.45 22.40 -1.18
N ALA A 203 12.42 21.38 -2.05
CA ALA A 203 13.42 21.16 -3.11
C ALA A 203 13.64 22.34 -4.07
N GLY A 204 12.76 23.34 -4.05
CA GLY A 204 12.97 24.64 -4.72
C GLY A 204 14.25 25.36 -4.28
N GLY A 205 14.72 25.13 -3.04
CA GLY A 205 16.00 25.67 -2.54
C GLY A 205 17.24 24.97 -3.11
N LEU A 206 17.17 23.66 -3.31
CA LEU A 206 18.30 22.89 -3.86
C LEU A 206 18.49 23.13 -5.36
N PHE A 207 17.41 23.15 -6.14
CA PHE A 207 17.46 23.44 -7.57
C PHE A 207 17.83 24.88 -7.88
N THR A 208 17.42 25.85 -7.04
CA THR A 208 17.86 27.23 -7.18
C THR A 208 19.36 27.39 -6.84
N ASN A 209 19.87 26.65 -5.87
CA ASN A 209 21.30 26.65 -5.53
C ASN A 209 22.15 25.95 -6.59
N LEU A 210 21.68 24.83 -7.17
CA LEU A 210 22.34 24.17 -8.31
C LEU A 210 22.34 25.08 -9.55
N LYS A 211 21.21 25.73 -9.88
CA LYS A 211 21.17 26.71 -10.98
C LYS A 211 22.08 27.92 -10.75
N ARG A 212 22.19 28.43 -9.51
CA ARG A 212 23.12 29.48 -9.15
C ARG A 212 24.57 29.02 -9.25
N SER A 213 24.89 27.80 -8.81
CA SER A 213 26.23 27.24 -8.92
C SER A 213 26.61 26.97 -10.37
N ALA A 214 25.71 26.41 -11.17
CA ALA A 214 25.92 26.20 -12.60
C ALA A 214 26.11 27.53 -13.35
N LYS A 215 25.34 28.56 -13.00
CA LYS A 215 25.51 29.93 -13.57
C LYS A 215 26.83 30.58 -13.18
N LYS A 216 27.36 30.36 -11.95
CA LYS A 216 28.69 30.80 -11.52
C LYS A 216 29.80 30.08 -12.25
N ILE A 217 29.65 28.75 -12.47
CA ILE A 217 30.63 27.95 -13.22
C ILE A 217 30.65 28.39 -14.69
N ALA A 218 29.49 28.55 -15.33
CA ALA A 218 29.38 29.03 -16.72
C ALA A 218 29.97 30.45 -16.91
N LYS A 219 29.85 31.32 -15.89
CA LYS A 219 30.43 32.65 -15.94
C LYS A 219 31.97 32.63 -15.77
N ARG A 220 32.52 31.68 -15.01
CA ARG A 220 33.96 31.45 -14.91
C ARG A 220 34.57 30.93 -16.20
N VAL A 221 33.91 29.94 -16.84
CA VAL A 221 34.35 29.36 -18.10
C VAL A 221 34.31 30.38 -19.26
N LYS A 222 33.32 31.30 -19.27
CA LYS A 222 33.26 32.39 -20.25
C LYS A 222 34.26 33.52 -20.01
N GLY A 223 34.76 33.65 -18.76
CA GLY A 223 35.74 34.67 -18.40
C GLY A 223 37.18 34.30 -18.74
N ASP A 224 37.48 33.03 -18.96
CA ASP A 224 38.83 32.53 -19.22
C ASP A 224 39.15 32.31 -20.71
N ASN A 225 38.19 32.46 -21.61
CA ASN A 225 38.38 32.35 -23.06
C ASN A 225 38.60 33.69 -23.76
N GLY A 226 39.07 34.71 -23.01
CA GLY A 226 39.38 36.07 -23.55
C GLY A 226 40.85 36.34 -23.82
N LYS A 227 41.72 35.32 -23.85
CA LYS A 227 43.14 35.52 -24.24
C LYS A 227 43.69 34.22 -24.83
N ALA A 228 43.54 34.05 -26.13
CA ALA A 228 44.48 33.28 -26.95
C ALA A 228 44.26 33.68 -28.41
N THR A 229 45.25 34.25 -28.89
CA THR A 229 45.74 34.69 -30.20
C THR A 229 45.24 33.91 -31.41
N ASP A 230 45.05 34.70 -32.50
CA ASP A 230 44.96 34.31 -33.90
C ASP A 230 46.05 33.33 -34.30
N GLU A 231 45.67 32.19 -34.88
CA GLU A 231 46.48 31.54 -35.90
C GLU A 231 45.56 30.81 -36.94
N LYS A 232 45.78 31.25 -38.14
CA LYS A 232 45.12 30.97 -39.39
C LYS A 232 45.68 29.67 -39.92
N THR A 233 44.86 28.62 -40.22
CA THR A 233 45.19 27.73 -41.35
C THR A 233 43.92 27.00 -41.88
N ALA A 234 43.95 26.85 -43.17
CA ALA A 234 42.99 26.52 -44.18
C ALA A 234 42.23 25.18 -44.06
N ALA A 235 41.07 25.16 -44.66
CA ALA A 235 40.29 23.97 -45.04
C ALA A 235 40.93 23.19 -46.17
N PRO A 236 40.55 21.93 -46.39
CA PRO A 236 39.90 21.62 -47.66
C PRO A 236 38.63 20.72 -47.56
N ALA A 237 37.67 21.16 -48.30
CA ALA A 237 36.87 20.55 -49.34
C ALA A 237 36.15 19.18 -49.12
N ALA A 238 34.91 19.25 -49.48
CA ALA A 238 33.84 18.27 -49.62
C ALA A 238 34.14 17.07 -50.53
N THR A 239 33.42 15.95 -50.26
CA THR A 239 32.90 15.07 -51.32
C THR A 239 31.63 14.36 -50.79
N ASP A 240 30.55 14.71 -51.35
CA ASP A 240 29.51 13.98 -52.12
C ASP A 240 28.87 12.71 -51.54
N THR A 241 27.58 12.85 -51.48
CA THR A 241 26.49 11.86 -51.45
C THR A 241 26.54 10.88 -52.65
N PRO A 242 25.85 9.70 -52.66
CA PRO A 242 24.46 9.72 -53.08
C PRO A 242 23.49 8.75 -52.38
N SER A 243 22.30 9.18 -52.35
CA SER A 243 20.94 8.70 -52.46
C SER A 243 20.71 7.40 -53.26
N ALA A 244 19.74 6.59 -52.82
CA ALA A 244 18.67 5.89 -53.54
C ALA A 244 17.91 4.96 -52.59
N THR A 245 16.66 5.22 -52.33
CA THR A 245 15.41 4.75 -52.94
C THR A 245 15.28 3.22 -53.00
N ASP A 246 14.28 2.64 -52.34
CA ASP A 246 13.03 2.12 -52.89
C ASP A 246 12.28 1.25 -51.84
N GLU A 247 11.06 1.61 -51.62
CA GLU A 247 9.96 0.68 -51.31
C GLU A 247 9.52 0.00 -52.61
N PRO A 248 8.77 -1.11 -52.69
CA PRO A 248 7.42 -1.19 -52.13
C PRO A 248 6.87 -2.59 -51.76
N SER A 249 5.80 -2.52 -50.95
CA SER A 249 4.48 -3.17 -51.08
C SER A 249 4.29 -4.69 -51.20
N THR A 250 3.19 -5.04 -50.56
CA THR A 250 2.08 -5.97 -50.87
C THR A 250 2.07 -7.34 -50.23
N SER A 251 1.06 -7.52 -49.49
CA SER A 251 -0.17 -8.32 -49.62
C SER A 251 -0.20 -9.72 -49.05
N GLU A 252 -1.20 -9.90 -48.27
CA GLU A 252 -2.31 -10.86 -48.32
C GLU A 252 -2.14 -12.29 -47.82
N ASN A 253 -3.13 -12.61 -47.01
CA ASN A 253 -3.87 -13.88 -46.83
C ASN A 253 -3.23 -15.06 -46.08
N GLN A 254 -3.74 -15.42 -45.00
CA GLN A 254 -4.88 -16.30 -44.68
C GLN A 254 -5.15 -16.31 -43.19
#